data_16714a00850b756b2d23bc29b3c97f05
#
_entry.id   16714a00850b756b2d23bc29b3c97f05
#
_cell.length_a   1.000
_cell.length_b   1.000
_cell.length_c   1.000
_cell.angle_alpha   90.00
_cell.angle_beta   90.00
_cell.angle_gamma   90.00
#
_symmetry.space_group_name_H-M   'P 1'
#
loop_
_entity.id
_entity.type
_entity.pdbx_description
1 polymer ?
#
loop_
_entity_poly.entity_id
_entity_poly.type
_entity_poly.pdbx_seq_one_letter_code
_entity_poly.pdbx_strand_id
1 'polypeptide(L)'
;MRDVLVTLQKIAALCALCAVGVMPLAAETLTLRHAVELALTHGTTTAIAAAEERKADAAFREARNNYMPVFVVGSALGKSWGFPLTLEGSAPSIVNFNTQAALFNPALQQAIRAARAETHAVELSGKDRRAQVIQETVLNYLELAQWEKQIEQLQKDAGDSQKTESAVADRINEGVDSALESTKAKLVTARIRLRLAQAQGSADVLRLKLSQLTGVPELSLQTAPDSIPALPADTANPNITSQASENPVVASAEEHARAQYLRAKAEHRALWPSVDFAGQYSRLSKYNNYDQFFETFQPNDGSLGAVVRFPIFNFSQRAHAQGADADALKARKEAEAAKDQVSADLLQLQRTVQQMSAARDVAELEYQISQSQLEAVDIRVQAATATFHDLADARTQVRERRDQFLDADLQFNRARIGLLRLMGGLEAWALGTK
;
A
#
# COMPACT_ATOMS: atom_id res chain seq x y z
N MET A 1 -63.04 14.66 6.50
CA MET A 1 -62.85 13.30 7.01
C MET A 1 -62.01 12.42 6.05
N ARG A 2 -62.09 12.62 4.74
CA ARG A 2 -61.30 11.84 3.75
C ARG A 2 -59.80 12.17 3.73
N ASP A 3 -59.45 13.42 3.96
CA ASP A 3 -58.04 13.85 3.90
C ASP A 3 -57.19 13.44 5.11
N VAL A 4 -57.84 13.23 6.26
CA VAL A 4 -57.17 12.76 7.49
C VAL A 4 -56.83 11.26 7.40
N LEU A 5 -57.64 10.47 6.71
CA LEU A 5 -57.40 9.05 6.49
C LEU A 5 -56.22 8.80 5.52
N VAL A 6 -56.06 9.65 4.49
CA VAL A 6 -54.95 9.54 3.51
C VAL A 6 -53.61 9.94 4.12
N THR A 7 -53.59 10.91 5.04
CA THR A 7 -52.38 11.30 5.77
C THR A 7 -51.97 10.26 6.80
N LEU A 8 -52.92 9.62 7.49
CA LEU A 8 -52.60 8.50 8.41
C LEU A 8 -52.06 7.27 7.68
N GLN A 9 -52.59 6.97 6.47
CA GLN A 9 -52.07 5.87 5.65
C GLN A 9 -50.66 6.13 5.13
N LYS A 10 -50.31 7.38 4.79
CA LYS A 10 -48.92 7.75 4.37
C LYS A 10 -47.93 7.72 5.52
N ILE A 11 -48.35 8.08 6.73
CA ILE A 11 -47.53 8.01 7.94
C ILE A 11 -47.29 6.54 8.35
N ALA A 12 -48.32 5.70 8.26
CA ALA A 12 -48.20 4.26 8.51
C ALA A 12 -47.27 3.55 7.50
N ALA A 13 -47.32 3.95 6.22
CA ALA A 13 -46.42 3.45 5.18
C ALA A 13 -44.98 3.93 5.37
N LEU A 14 -44.75 5.15 5.89
CA LEU A 14 -43.43 5.69 6.18
C LEU A 14 -42.82 5.01 7.41
N CYS A 15 -43.60 4.69 8.45
CA CYS A 15 -43.15 3.91 9.60
C CYS A 15 -42.86 2.44 9.27
N ALA A 16 -43.60 1.83 8.34
CA ALA A 16 -43.33 0.48 7.86
C ALA A 16 -42.04 0.39 7.03
N LEU A 17 -41.63 1.48 6.35
CA LEU A 17 -40.38 1.55 5.60
C LEU A 17 -39.11 1.70 6.50
N CYS A 18 -39.30 2.26 7.71
CA CYS A 18 -38.24 2.36 8.72
C CYS A 18 -38.01 1.07 9.54
N ALA A 19 -38.89 0.09 9.45
CA ALA A 19 -38.79 -1.20 10.15
C ALA A 19 -38.08 -2.28 9.32
N VAL A 20 -37.60 -1.95 8.10
CA VAL A 20 -36.84 -2.87 7.29
C VAL A 20 -35.35 -2.79 7.72
N GLY A 21 -34.95 -3.75 8.58
CA GLY A 21 -33.61 -4.30 8.59
C GLY A 21 -32.59 -3.67 9.51
N VAL A 22 -32.83 -3.69 10.82
CA VAL A 22 -31.73 -4.06 11.70
C VAL A 22 -31.66 -5.59 11.66
N MET A 23 -31.16 -6.14 10.56
CA MET A 23 -30.61 -7.49 10.63
C MET A 23 -29.48 -7.45 11.68
N PRO A 24 -29.48 -8.36 12.68
CA PRO A 24 -28.30 -8.55 13.49
C PRO A 24 -27.18 -8.84 12.48
N LEU A 25 -26.18 -7.96 12.40
CA LEU A 25 -24.93 -8.26 11.72
C LEU A 25 -24.38 -9.47 12.48
N ALA A 26 -24.70 -10.68 12.05
CA ALA A 26 -23.99 -11.86 12.45
C ALA A 26 -22.52 -11.53 12.15
N ALA A 27 -21.66 -11.58 13.18
CA ALA A 27 -20.24 -11.38 13.01
C ALA A 27 -19.77 -12.41 11.96
N GLU A 28 -19.63 -11.95 10.72
CA GLU A 28 -19.17 -12.80 9.63
C GLU A 28 -17.67 -13.00 9.86
N THR A 29 -17.28 -14.26 10.15
CA THR A 29 -15.88 -14.57 10.37
C THR A 29 -15.11 -14.25 9.10
N LEU A 30 -14.23 -13.24 9.19
CA LEU A 30 -13.41 -12.79 8.08
C LEU A 30 -12.33 -13.83 7.78
N THR A 31 -12.33 -14.43 6.59
CA THR A 31 -11.25 -15.33 6.15
C THR A 31 -10.02 -14.52 5.72
N LEU A 32 -8.82 -15.10 5.85
CA LEU A 32 -7.57 -14.43 5.45
C LEU A 32 -7.62 -13.95 3.99
N ARG A 33 -8.07 -14.81 3.09
CA ARG A 33 -8.21 -14.48 1.66
C ARG A 33 -9.12 -13.26 1.45
N HIS A 34 -10.29 -13.25 2.08
CA HIS A 34 -11.24 -12.16 1.95
C HIS A 34 -10.71 -10.86 2.56
N ALA A 35 -9.97 -10.93 3.69
CA ALA A 35 -9.28 -9.78 4.28
C ALA A 35 -8.27 -9.16 3.30
N VAL A 36 -7.48 -10.00 2.60
CA VAL A 36 -6.52 -9.54 1.60
C VAL A 36 -7.23 -8.93 0.38
N GLU A 37 -8.29 -9.55 -0.14
CA GLU A 37 -9.09 -9.03 -1.25
C GLU A 37 -9.68 -7.65 -0.91
N LEU A 38 -10.23 -7.48 0.29
CA LEU A 38 -10.75 -6.20 0.77
C LEU A 38 -9.64 -5.16 0.95
N ALA A 39 -8.50 -5.52 1.51
CA ALA A 39 -7.37 -4.61 1.69
C ALA A 39 -6.80 -4.11 0.35
N LEU A 40 -6.81 -4.96 -0.68
CA LEU A 40 -6.41 -4.56 -2.03
C LEU A 40 -7.41 -3.64 -2.72
N THR A 41 -8.70 -3.71 -2.36
CA THR A 41 -9.75 -2.87 -2.97
C THR A 41 -10.02 -1.59 -2.22
N HIS A 42 -9.96 -1.60 -0.89
CA HIS A 42 -10.28 -0.46 -0.02
C HIS A 42 -9.05 0.23 0.58
N GLY A 43 -7.88 -0.40 0.54
CA GLY A 43 -6.66 0.13 1.14
C GLY A 43 -6.25 1.48 0.56
N THR A 44 -5.93 2.45 1.42
CA THR A 44 -5.45 3.78 1.01
C THR A 44 -4.15 3.70 0.21
N THR A 45 -3.25 2.81 0.58
CA THR A 45 -1.96 2.60 -0.12
C THR A 45 -2.16 2.08 -1.55
N THR A 46 -3.11 1.17 -1.77
CA THR A 46 -3.46 0.68 -3.11
C THR A 46 -4.13 1.76 -3.95
N ALA A 47 -4.98 2.60 -3.35
CA ALA A 47 -5.60 3.73 -4.03
C ALA A 47 -4.55 4.79 -4.44
N ILE A 48 -3.55 5.07 -3.60
CA ILE A 48 -2.42 5.94 -3.92
C ILE A 48 -1.61 5.36 -5.09
N ALA A 49 -1.27 4.07 -5.05
CA ALA A 49 -0.55 3.40 -6.14
C ALA A 49 -1.31 3.50 -7.47
N ALA A 50 -2.62 3.23 -7.47
CA ALA A 50 -3.46 3.36 -8.65
C ALA A 50 -3.55 4.82 -9.18
N ALA A 51 -3.51 5.81 -8.29
CA ALA A 51 -3.47 7.22 -8.68
C ALA A 51 -2.13 7.59 -9.32
N GLU A 52 -1.01 7.07 -8.81
CA GLU A 52 0.32 7.27 -9.40
C GLU A 52 0.43 6.60 -10.78
N GLU A 53 -0.10 5.40 -10.97
CA GLU A 53 -0.17 4.74 -12.26
C GLU A 53 -0.97 5.58 -13.28
N ARG A 54 -2.15 6.09 -12.88
CA ARG A 54 -2.95 6.98 -13.73
C ARG A 54 -2.22 8.27 -14.08
N LYS A 55 -1.46 8.84 -13.12
CA LYS A 55 -0.64 10.03 -13.35
C LYS A 55 0.46 9.76 -14.36
N ALA A 56 1.16 8.64 -14.25
CA ALA A 56 2.21 8.24 -15.18
C ALA A 56 1.65 7.99 -16.60
N ASP A 57 0.50 7.32 -16.70
CA ASP A 57 -0.18 7.09 -17.97
C ASP A 57 -0.68 8.43 -18.61
N ALA A 58 -1.16 9.36 -17.79
CA ALA A 58 -1.52 10.69 -18.27
C ALA A 58 -0.30 11.45 -18.80
N ALA A 59 0.86 11.37 -18.12
CA ALA A 59 2.11 11.97 -18.59
C ALA A 59 2.61 11.33 -19.89
N PHE A 60 2.47 10.02 -20.03
CA PHE A 60 2.78 9.34 -21.30
C PHE A 60 1.85 9.80 -22.43
N ARG A 61 0.54 9.92 -22.17
CA ARG A 61 -0.43 10.44 -23.16
C ARG A 61 -0.13 11.89 -23.54
N GLU A 62 0.22 12.74 -22.56
CA GLU A 62 0.66 14.10 -22.79
C GLU A 62 1.87 14.15 -23.72
N ALA A 63 2.95 13.39 -23.39
CA ALA A 63 4.14 13.32 -24.22
C ALA A 63 3.82 12.88 -25.67
N ARG A 64 2.95 11.89 -25.84
CA ARG A 64 2.51 11.41 -27.15
C ARG A 64 1.68 12.45 -27.90
N ASN A 65 0.77 13.11 -27.19
CA ASN A 65 -0.15 14.07 -27.81
C ASN A 65 0.55 15.36 -28.24
N ASN A 66 1.79 15.62 -27.80
CA ASN A 66 2.62 16.72 -28.31
C ASN A 66 2.97 16.57 -29.79
N TYR A 67 2.71 15.41 -30.42
CA TYR A 67 2.73 15.26 -31.88
C TYR A 67 1.42 15.67 -32.55
N MET A 68 0.32 15.74 -31.82
CA MET A 68 -0.97 16.09 -32.37
C MET A 68 -1.04 17.59 -32.69
N PRO A 69 -1.74 18.00 -33.72
CA PRO A 69 -1.95 19.43 -34.00
C PRO A 69 -2.74 20.07 -32.86
N VAL A 70 -2.25 21.20 -32.40
CA VAL A 70 -2.95 22.06 -31.43
C VAL A 70 -3.70 23.13 -32.25
N PHE A 71 -4.99 23.24 -31.99
CA PHE A 71 -5.86 24.25 -32.61
C PHE A 71 -6.21 25.30 -31.56
N VAL A 72 -5.84 26.55 -31.85
CA VAL A 72 -6.15 27.68 -30.97
C VAL A 72 -7.03 28.66 -31.73
N VAL A 73 -8.20 28.95 -31.18
CA VAL A 73 -9.10 29.99 -31.72
C VAL A 73 -9.10 31.15 -30.74
N GLY A 74 -8.87 32.33 -31.27
CA GLY A 74 -8.80 33.53 -30.44
C GLY A 74 -9.47 34.73 -31.13
N SER A 75 -9.57 35.83 -30.42
CA SER A 75 -9.98 37.12 -30.92
C SER A 75 -9.11 38.18 -30.25
N ALA A 76 -8.61 39.13 -31.04
CA ALA A 76 -7.86 40.29 -30.55
C ALA A 76 -8.58 41.54 -31.02
N LEU A 77 -9.39 42.14 -30.16
CA LEU A 77 -10.09 43.38 -30.40
C LEU A 77 -9.35 44.52 -29.68
N GLY A 78 -8.96 45.54 -30.44
CA GLY A 78 -8.24 46.67 -29.89
C GLY A 78 -8.14 47.82 -30.89
N LYS A 79 -7.66 48.98 -30.42
CA LYS A 79 -7.37 50.12 -31.23
C LYS A 79 -5.90 50.49 -31.08
N SER A 80 -5.17 50.61 -32.19
CA SER A 80 -3.77 51.02 -32.19
C SER A 80 -3.64 52.51 -32.56
N TRP A 81 -2.65 53.16 -32.00
CA TRP A 81 -2.28 54.56 -32.28
C TRP A 81 -0.78 54.60 -32.60
N GLY A 82 -0.41 55.50 -33.49
CA GLY A 82 0.98 55.75 -33.83
C GLY A 82 1.40 55.24 -35.21
N PHE A 83 2.56 55.74 -35.66
CA PHE A 83 3.17 55.38 -36.96
C PHE A 83 4.66 55.09 -36.75
N PRO A 84 5.28 54.12 -37.39
CA PRO A 84 4.70 53.19 -38.38
C PRO A 84 3.90 52.04 -37.77
N LEU A 85 2.77 51.74 -38.40
CA LEU A 85 1.94 50.61 -38.06
C LEU A 85 2.62 49.34 -38.56
N THR A 86 3.03 48.42 -37.70
CA THR A 86 3.39 47.07 -38.13
C THR A 86 2.12 46.29 -38.42
N LEU A 87 2.07 45.54 -39.50
CA LEU A 87 0.90 44.74 -39.87
C LEU A 87 0.40 43.78 -38.74
N GLU A 88 1.32 43.27 -37.94
CA GLU A 88 1.01 42.35 -36.87
C GLU A 88 0.34 42.99 -35.64
N GLY A 89 0.61 44.26 -35.35
CA GLY A 89 0.08 44.96 -34.20
C GLY A 89 -1.09 45.89 -34.46
N SER A 90 -1.38 46.17 -35.72
CA SER A 90 -2.26 47.27 -36.13
C SER A 90 -3.64 46.87 -36.64
N ALA A 91 -3.83 45.61 -37.06
CA ALA A 91 -5.13 45.10 -37.45
C ALA A 91 -5.66 44.11 -36.41
N PRO A 92 -6.58 44.55 -35.50
CA PRO A 92 -7.18 43.61 -34.59
C PRO A 92 -7.93 42.51 -35.36
N SER A 93 -7.67 41.26 -35.03
CA SER A 93 -8.34 40.14 -35.63
C SER A 93 -9.67 39.86 -34.93
N ILE A 94 -10.76 39.87 -35.68
CA ILE A 94 -12.09 39.47 -35.16
C ILE A 94 -12.06 38.00 -34.75
N VAL A 95 -11.41 37.16 -35.57
CA VAL A 95 -11.18 35.75 -35.31
C VAL A 95 -9.77 35.41 -35.80
N ASN A 96 -8.98 34.75 -34.97
CA ASN A 96 -7.74 34.14 -35.42
C ASN A 96 -7.80 32.63 -35.08
N PHE A 97 -7.28 31.85 -36.01
CA PHE A 97 -7.17 30.40 -35.90
C PHE A 97 -5.71 30.05 -36.16
N ASN A 98 -5.09 29.44 -35.14
CA ASN A 98 -3.70 29.00 -35.23
C ASN A 98 -3.63 27.49 -35.03
N THR A 99 -2.81 26.82 -35.84
CA THR A 99 -2.52 25.40 -35.65
C THR A 99 -1.03 25.15 -35.79
N GLN A 100 -0.52 24.30 -34.93
CA GLN A 100 0.86 23.85 -34.98
C GLN A 100 0.92 22.34 -34.68
N ALA A 101 1.75 21.62 -35.42
CA ALA A 101 1.99 20.18 -35.20
C ALA A 101 3.45 19.84 -35.48
N ALA A 102 4.04 18.97 -34.68
CA ALA A 102 5.38 18.47 -34.94
C ALA A 102 5.31 17.40 -36.05
N LEU A 103 5.98 17.68 -37.22
CA LEU A 103 6.14 16.70 -38.29
C LEU A 103 7.36 15.80 -38.07
N PHE A 104 8.46 16.38 -37.60
CA PHE A 104 9.69 15.68 -37.30
C PHE A 104 10.35 16.34 -36.09
N ASN A 105 10.36 15.61 -34.97
CA ASN A 105 11.01 16.06 -33.73
C ASN A 105 11.70 14.87 -33.04
N PRO A 106 13.02 14.71 -33.26
CA PRO A 106 13.77 13.58 -32.66
C PRO A 106 13.83 13.60 -31.15
N ALA A 107 13.80 14.78 -30.50
CA ALA A 107 13.75 14.91 -29.05
C ALA A 107 12.44 14.39 -28.52
N LEU A 108 11.32 14.79 -29.11
CA LEU A 108 9.99 14.36 -28.69
C LEU A 108 9.80 12.85 -28.80
N GLN A 109 10.39 12.20 -29.83
CA GLN A 109 10.38 10.73 -29.93
C GLN A 109 11.04 10.04 -28.73
N GLN A 110 12.16 10.59 -28.24
CA GLN A 110 12.83 10.03 -27.07
C GLN A 110 12.08 10.36 -25.78
N ALA A 111 11.50 11.56 -25.69
CA ALA A 111 10.65 11.93 -24.54
C ALA A 111 9.43 11.01 -24.40
N ILE A 112 8.79 10.62 -25.50
CA ILE A 112 7.68 9.64 -25.49
C ILE A 112 8.18 8.26 -25.00
N ARG A 113 9.34 7.81 -25.47
CA ARG A 113 9.93 6.55 -25.01
C ARG A 113 10.31 6.59 -23.53
N ALA A 114 10.82 7.73 -23.07
CA ALA A 114 11.15 7.96 -21.67
C ALA A 114 9.88 7.91 -20.80
N ALA A 115 8.81 8.61 -21.19
CA ALA A 115 7.54 8.60 -20.50
C ALA A 115 6.93 7.18 -20.43
N ARG A 116 7.06 6.40 -21.51
CA ARG A 116 6.61 4.99 -21.49
C ARG A 116 7.41 4.11 -20.54
N ALA A 117 8.75 4.27 -20.49
CA ALA A 117 9.57 3.54 -19.56
C ALA A 117 9.26 3.93 -18.09
N GLU A 118 8.99 5.23 -17.85
CA GLU A 118 8.54 5.72 -16.54
C GLU A 118 7.19 5.12 -16.12
N THR A 119 6.22 5.03 -17.04
CA THR A 119 4.93 4.36 -16.76
C THR A 119 5.15 2.91 -16.33
N HIS A 120 6.03 2.18 -17.04
CA HIS A 120 6.35 0.81 -16.68
C HIS A 120 7.07 0.68 -15.33
N ALA A 121 7.96 1.63 -15.00
CA ALA A 121 8.60 1.69 -13.68
C ALA A 121 7.57 1.88 -12.55
N VAL A 122 6.58 2.77 -12.75
CA VAL A 122 5.50 3.02 -11.79
C VAL A 122 4.58 1.80 -11.62
N GLU A 123 4.24 1.09 -12.70
CA GLU A 123 3.48 -0.17 -12.66
C GLU A 123 4.19 -1.23 -11.82
N LEU A 124 5.52 -1.38 -11.99
CA LEU A 124 6.33 -2.31 -11.21
C LEU A 124 6.41 -1.90 -9.71
N SER A 125 6.55 -0.60 -9.43
CA SER A 125 6.47 -0.07 -8.07
C SER A 125 5.09 -0.32 -7.44
N GLY A 126 4.01 -0.21 -8.23
CA GLY A 126 2.65 -0.55 -7.82
C GLY A 126 2.51 -2.00 -7.38
N LYS A 127 3.17 -2.95 -8.08
CA LYS A 127 3.20 -4.37 -7.68
C LYS A 127 3.87 -4.57 -6.32
N ASP A 128 4.99 -3.90 -6.04
CA ASP A 128 5.64 -3.99 -4.73
C ASP A 128 4.74 -3.42 -3.61
N ARG A 129 4.09 -2.27 -3.85
CA ARG A 129 3.14 -1.70 -2.88
C ARG A 129 1.97 -2.61 -2.59
N ARG A 130 1.43 -3.30 -3.62
CA ARG A 130 0.40 -4.33 -3.40
C ARG A 130 0.92 -5.47 -2.54
N ALA A 131 2.13 -5.96 -2.80
CA ALA A 131 2.75 -7.00 -1.99
C ALA A 131 2.99 -6.55 -0.53
N GLN A 132 3.31 -5.26 -0.29
CA GLN A 132 3.42 -4.68 1.05
C GLN A 132 2.07 -4.68 1.78
N VAL A 133 0.99 -4.26 1.12
CA VAL A 133 -0.38 -4.27 1.70
C VAL A 133 -0.80 -5.70 2.03
N ILE A 134 -0.54 -6.66 1.16
CA ILE A 134 -0.81 -8.08 1.42
C ILE A 134 -0.03 -8.54 2.65
N GLN A 135 1.27 -8.25 2.74
CA GLN A 135 2.10 -8.62 3.88
C GLN A 135 1.55 -8.01 5.19
N GLU A 136 1.25 -6.73 5.19
CA GLU A 136 0.72 -6.05 6.38
C GLU A 136 -0.62 -6.64 6.83
N THR A 137 -1.52 -6.89 5.88
CA THR A 137 -2.82 -7.50 6.16
C THR A 137 -2.65 -8.91 6.73
N VAL A 138 -1.81 -9.74 6.12
CA VAL A 138 -1.53 -11.10 6.56
C VAL A 138 -0.94 -11.12 7.97
N LEU A 139 0.06 -10.26 8.24
CA LEU A 139 0.70 -10.20 9.55
C LEU A 139 -0.26 -9.74 10.64
N ASN A 140 -1.03 -8.68 10.40
CA ASN A 140 -2.03 -8.22 11.36
C ASN A 140 -3.14 -9.26 11.60
N TYR A 141 -3.53 -9.99 10.57
CA TYR A 141 -4.53 -11.05 10.67
C TYR A 141 -4.03 -12.24 11.50
N LEU A 142 -2.82 -12.72 11.23
CA LEU A 142 -2.20 -13.82 11.99
C LEU A 142 -2.02 -13.47 13.47
N GLU A 143 -1.55 -12.25 13.72
CA GLU A 143 -1.34 -11.78 15.09
C GLU A 143 -2.66 -11.60 15.83
N LEU A 144 -3.71 -11.08 15.16
CA LEU A 144 -5.04 -10.99 15.76
C LEU A 144 -5.61 -12.37 16.09
N ALA A 145 -5.51 -13.34 15.17
CA ALA A 145 -5.96 -14.72 15.41
C ALA A 145 -5.27 -15.36 16.62
N GLN A 146 -3.97 -15.08 16.80
CA GLN A 146 -3.22 -15.54 17.96
C GLN A 146 -3.71 -14.89 19.25
N TRP A 147 -3.91 -13.56 19.26
CA TRP A 147 -4.43 -12.86 20.43
C TRP A 147 -5.86 -13.29 20.79
N GLU A 148 -6.73 -13.52 19.82
CA GLU A 148 -8.09 -14.01 20.06
C GLU A 148 -8.08 -15.37 20.75
N LYS A 149 -7.24 -16.29 20.29
CA LYS A 149 -7.04 -17.60 20.94
C LYS A 149 -6.46 -17.47 22.35
N GLN A 150 -5.52 -16.54 22.55
CA GLN A 150 -4.92 -16.31 23.85
C GLN A 150 -5.92 -15.67 24.84
N ILE A 151 -6.77 -14.73 24.37
CA ILE A 151 -7.84 -14.12 25.17
C ILE A 151 -8.81 -15.20 25.66
N GLU A 152 -9.26 -16.09 24.78
CA GLU A 152 -10.14 -17.22 25.17
C GLU A 152 -9.53 -18.07 26.27
N GLN A 153 -8.24 -18.40 26.16
CA GLN A 153 -7.54 -19.18 27.20
C GLN A 153 -7.39 -18.40 28.50
N LEU A 154 -7.02 -17.11 28.44
CA LEU A 154 -6.89 -16.27 29.64
C LEU A 154 -8.22 -16.04 30.35
N GLN A 155 -9.35 -16.02 29.63
CA GLN A 155 -10.69 -15.97 30.24
C GLN A 155 -10.99 -17.25 31.03
N LYS A 156 -10.65 -18.43 30.47
CA LYS A 156 -10.77 -19.71 31.20
C LYS A 156 -9.88 -19.72 32.43
N ASP A 157 -8.62 -19.32 32.28
CA ASP A 157 -7.64 -19.24 33.37
C ASP A 157 -8.11 -18.27 34.48
N ALA A 158 -8.73 -17.15 34.13
CA ALA A 158 -9.28 -16.19 35.09
C ALA A 158 -10.46 -16.78 35.87
N GLY A 159 -11.34 -17.52 35.23
CA GLY A 159 -12.44 -18.24 35.89
C GLY A 159 -11.94 -19.29 36.86
N ASP A 160 -10.95 -20.08 36.46
CA ASP A 160 -10.38 -21.14 37.34
C ASP A 160 -9.57 -20.56 38.50
N SER A 161 -8.84 -19.47 38.28
CA SER A 161 -8.14 -18.76 39.36
C SER A 161 -9.11 -18.17 40.39
N GLN A 162 -10.26 -17.67 39.95
CA GLN A 162 -11.28 -17.15 40.85
C GLN A 162 -11.93 -18.24 41.69
N LYS A 163 -12.17 -19.44 41.12
CA LYS A 163 -12.61 -20.62 41.90
C LYS A 163 -11.56 -21.03 42.93
N THR A 164 -10.28 -21.02 42.56
CA THR A 164 -9.18 -21.32 43.49
C THR A 164 -9.11 -20.30 44.62
N GLU A 165 -9.28 -19.00 44.32
CA GLU A 165 -9.32 -17.93 45.33
C GLU A 165 -10.47 -18.15 46.34
N SER A 166 -11.66 -18.55 45.88
CA SER A 166 -12.81 -18.86 46.72
C SER A 166 -12.52 -20.08 47.61
N ALA A 167 -11.98 -21.15 47.05
CA ALA A 167 -11.64 -22.36 47.81
C ALA A 167 -10.58 -22.10 48.89
N VAL A 168 -9.58 -21.26 48.61
CA VAL A 168 -8.59 -20.85 49.61
C VAL A 168 -9.24 -20.01 50.72
N ALA A 169 -10.18 -19.12 50.38
CA ALA A 169 -10.91 -18.34 51.38
C ALA A 169 -11.75 -19.23 52.34
N ASP A 170 -12.42 -20.26 51.81
CA ASP A 170 -13.19 -21.22 52.60
C ASP A 170 -12.29 -22.01 53.55
N ARG A 171 -11.12 -22.46 53.10
CA ARG A 171 -10.13 -23.18 53.92
C ARG A 171 -9.51 -22.31 55.02
N ILE A 172 -9.40 -21.01 54.81
CA ILE A 172 -8.99 -20.07 55.85
C ILE A 172 -10.05 -19.95 56.92
N ASN A 173 -11.33 -19.87 56.52
CA ASN A 173 -12.45 -19.85 57.48
C ASN A 173 -12.51 -21.13 58.32
N GLU A 174 -12.07 -22.25 57.76
CA GLU A 174 -11.94 -23.54 58.44
C GLU A 174 -10.65 -23.66 59.30
N GLY A 175 -9.77 -22.64 59.26
CA GLY A 175 -8.51 -22.63 60.04
C GLY A 175 -7.38 -23.48 59.41
N VAL A 176 -7.52 -23.94 58.18
CA VAL A 176 -6.56 -24.82 57.49
C VAL A 176 -5.44 -24.05 56.81
N ASP A 177 -5.76 -22.92 56.19
CA ASP A 177 -4.80 -22.10 55.42
C ASP A 177 -4.52 -20.74 56.09
N SER A 178 -3.39 -20.13 55.76
CA SER A 178 -2.98 -18.84 56.32
C SER A 178 -3.46 -17.65 55.47
N ALA A 179 -3.54 -16.46 56.04
CA ALA A 179 -3.84 -15.21 55.34
C ALA A 179 -2.82 -14.93 54.20
N LEU A 180 -1.60 -15.45 54.30
CA LEU A 180 -0.59 -15.35 53.25
C LEU A 180 -1.02 -16.09 51.98
N GLU A 181 -1.63 -17.29 52.13
CA GLU A 181 -2.10 -18.08 50.98
C GLU A 181 -3.27 -17.37 50.24
N SER A 182 -4.17 -16.69 50.98
CA SER A 182 -5.19 -15.82 50.37
C SER A 182 -4.56 -14.71 49.53
N THR A 183 -3.52 -14.05 50.05
CA THR A 183 -2.85 -12.97 49.34
C THR A 183 -2.14 -13.48 48.09
N LYS A 184 -1.52 -14.66 48.13
CA LYS A 184 -0.90 -15.31 46.97
C LYS A 184 -1.95 -15.65 45.89
N ALA A 185 -3.09 -16.26 46.30
CA ALA A 185 -4.18 -16.57 45.36
C ALA A 185 -4.72 -15.32 44.68
N LYS A 186 -4.96 -14.24 45.43
CA LYS A 186 -5.36 -12.93 44.88
C LYS A 186 -4.33 -12.35 43.91
N LEU A 187 -3.02 -12.51 44.21
CA LEU A 187 -1.95 -12.05 43.32
C LEU A 187 -1.97 -12.81 41.97
N VAL A 188 -2.19 -14.12 41.99
CA VAL A 188 -2.31 -14.93 40.75
C VAL A 188 -3.49 -14.46 39.92
N THR A 189 -4.67 -14.28 40.52
CA THR A 189 -5.86 -13.76 39.84
C THR A 189 -5.62 -12.37 39.27
N ALA A 190 -4.98 -11.47 40.01
CA ALA A 190 -4.64 -10.12 39.53
C ALA A 190 -3.67 -10.15 38.35
N ARG A 191 -2.67 -11.02 38.35
CA ARG A 191 -1.73 -11.21 37.25
C ARG A 191 -2.42 -11.71 35.96
N ILE A 192 -3.37 -12.66 36.10
CA ILE A 192 -4.14 -13.17 34.97
C ILE A 192 -5.03 -12.07 34.39
N ARG A 193 -5.70 -11.28 35.22
CA ARG A 193 -6.51 -10.13 34.78
C ARG A 193 -5.67 -9.08 34.06
N LEU A 194 -4.47 -8.79 34.55
CA LEU A 194 -3.54 -7.88 33.88
C LEU A 194 -3.18 -8.40 32.50
N ARG A 195 -2.80 -9.66 32.35
CA ARG A 195 -2.49 -10.27 31.04
C ARG A 195 -3.70 -10.26 30.11
N LEU A 196 -4.90 -10.53 30.63
CA LEU A 196 -6.13 -10.47 29.84
C LEU A 196 -6.38 -9.05 29.30
N ALA A 197 -6.23 -8.02 30.14
CA ALA A 197 -6.38 -6.64 29.72
C ALA A 197 -5.33 -6.23 28.65
N GLN A 198 -4.09 -6.69 28.80
CA GLN A 198 -3.02 -6.47 27.82
C GLN A 198 -3.35 -7.15 26.47
N ALA A 199 -3.79 -8.42 26.50
CA ALA A 199 -4.17 -9.17 25.32
C ALA A 199 -5.35 -8.52 24.57
N GLN A 200 -6.38 -8.09 25.33
CA GLN A 200 -7.53 -7.35 24.77
C GLN A 200 -7.09 -6.04 24.10
N GLY A 201 -6.27 -5.25 24.78
CA GLY A 201 -5.75 -4.00 24.20
C GLY A 201 -4.95 -4.23 22.92
N SER A 202 -4.12 -5.28 22.87
CA SER A 202 -3.37 -5.65 21.66
C SER A 202 -4.31 -6.08 20.52
N ALA A 203 -5.32 -6.88 20.81
CA ALA A 203 -6.32 -7.31 19.84
C ALA A 203 -7.13 -6.12 19.28
N ASP A 204 -7.51 -5.16 20.14
CA ASP A 204 -8.27 -3.97 19.70
C ASP A 204 -7.46 -3.09 18.77
N VAL A 205 -6.16 -2.89 19.04
CA VAL A 205 -5.26 -2.17 18.13
C VAL A 205 -5.15 -2.87 16.78
N LEU A 206 -5.07 -4.20 16.76
CA LEU A 206 -5.00 -4.97 15.52
C LEU A 206 -6.33 -4.97 14.76
N ARG A 207 -7.47 -5.00 15.45
CA ARG A 207 -8.79 -4.82 14.83
C ARG A 207 -8.92 -3.46 14.18
N LEU A 208 -8.48 -2.40 14.84
CA LEU A 208 -8.44 -1.06 14.27
C LEU A 208 -7.59 -1.02 12.99
N LYS A 209 -6.37 -1.57 13.03
CA LYS A 209 -5.50 -1.63 11.83
C LYS A 209 -6.13 -2.41 10.68
N LEU A 210 -6.70 -3.58 10.96
CA LEU A 210 -7.39 -4.38 9.95
C LEU A 210 -8.65 -3.67 9.42
N SER A 211 -9.41 -2.98 10.28
CA SER A 211 -10.53 -2.15 9.87
C SER A 211 -10.10 -1.05 8.90
N GLN A 212 -8.98 -0.36 9.17
CA GLN A 212 -8.42 0.65 8.28
C GLN A 212 -7.94 0.09 6.94
N LEU A 213 -7.40 -1.13 6.93
CA LEU A 213 -6.93 -1.79 5.72
C LEU A 213 -8.09 -2.36 4.89
N THR A 214 -9.08 -2.96 5.52
CA THR A 214 -10.16 -3.72 4.85
C THR A 214 -11.44 -2.92 4.66
N GLY A 215 -11.65 -1.84 5.43
CA GLY A 215 -12.90 -1.10 5.47
C GLY A 215 -14.01 -1.79 6.26
N VAL A 216 -13.74 -2.95 6.88
CA VAL A 216 -14.72 -3.68 7.72
C VAL A 216 -14.79 -3.03 9.11
N PRO A 217 -15.98 -2.80 9.70
CA PRO A 217 -16.10 -2.22 11.04
C PRO A 217 -15.43 -3.09 12.12
N GLU A 218 -14.72 -2.46 13.06
CA GLU A 218 -13.96 -3.14 14.12
C GLU A 218 -14.77 -4.16 14.92
N LEU A 219 -16.03 -3.82 15.23
CA LEU A 219 -16.92 -4.66 16.05
C LEU A 219 -17.36 -5.96 15.35
N SER A 220 -17.27 -6.02 14.02
CA SER A 220 -17.61 -7.20 13.23
C SER A 220 -16.41 -8.05 12.83
N LEU A 221 -15.18 -7.60 13.19
CA LEU A 221 -13.94 -8.28 12.86
C LEU A 221 -13.70 -9.45 13.83
N GLN A 222 -13.92 -10.67 13.36
CA GLN A 222 -13.47 -11.91 13.97
C GLN A 222 -12.68 -12.71 12.94
N THR A 223 -11.54 -13.26 13.37
CA THR A 223 -10.69 -14.06 12.48
C THR A 223 -11.21 -15.50 12.40
N ALA A 224 -10.96 -16.15 11.25
CA ALA A 224 -11.15 -17.59 11.06
C ALA A 224 -9.78 -18.27 10.99
N PRO A 225 -9.20 -18.77 12.10
CA PRO A 225 -7.84 -19.34 12.10
C PRO A 225 -7.67 -20.50 11.10
N ASP A 226 -8.72 -21.27 10.87
CA ASP A 226 -8.73 -22.40 9.92
C ASP A 226 -8.63 -21.97 8.44
N SER A 227 -8.83 -20.67 8.17
CA SER A 227 -8.72 -20.11 6.80
C SER A 227 -7.28 -19.80 6.39
N ILE A 228 -6.31 -19.93 7.30
CA ILE A 228 -4.90 -19.62 7.04
C ILE A 228 -4.26 -20.79 6.30
N PRO A 229 -3.82 -20.61 5.02
CA PRO A 229 -3.17 -21.67 4.30
C PRO A 229 -1.80 -22.01 4.92
N ALA A 230 -1.39 -23.27 4.85
CA ALA A 230 -0.04 -23.62 5.27
C ALA A 230 1.00 -22.86 4.43
N LEU A 231 1.98 -22.27 5.09
CA LEU A 231 3.09 -21.64 4.39
C LEU A 231 3.88 -22.70 3.60
N PRO A 232 4.31 -22.40 2.38
CA PRO A 232 5.09 -23.33 1.59
C PRO A 232 6.38 -23.71 2.33
N ALA A 233 6.81 -24.97 2.21
CA ALA A 233 8.09 -25.39 2.77
C ALA A 233 9.21 -24.52 2.21
N ASP A 234 10.17 -24.14 3.07
CA ASP A 234 11.28 -23.28 2.70
C ASP A 234 12.11 -23.94 1.60
N THR A 235 11.84 -23.58 0.36
CA THR A 235 12.74 -23.88 -0.74
C THR A 235 13.89 -22.87 -0.66
N ALA A 236 14.97 -23.25 0.03
CA ALA A 236 16.24 -22.51 -0.02
C ALA A 236 16.73 -22.54 -1.47
N ASN A 237 16.35 -21.53 -2.24
CA ASN A 237 16.81 -21.41 -3.62
C ASN A 237 18.24 -20.84 -3.58
N PRO A 238 19.26 -21.53 -4.09
CA PRO A 238 20.67 -21.10 -3.96
C PRO A 238 21.01 -19.85 -4.78
N ASN A 239 20.15 -19.42 -5.70
CA ASN A 239 20.43 -18.29 -6.61
C ASN A 239 19.79 -16.96 -6.14
N ILE A 240 20.37 -16.36 -5.09
CA ILE A 240 19.97 -15.04 -4.56
C ILE A 240 20.02 -13.95 -5.65
N THR A 241 21.04 -13.97 -6.50
CA THR A 241 21.25 -12.95 -7.53
C THR A 241 20.17 -12.95 -8.62
N SER A 242 19.69 -14.13 -9.04
CA SER A 242 18.61 -14.23 -10.02
C SER A 242 17.27 -13.78 -9.42
N GLN A 243 16.98 -14.18 -8.19
CA GLN A 243 15.78 -13.77 -7.46
C GLN A 243 15.74 -12.25 -7.21
N ALA A 244 16.87 -11.66 -6.85
CA ALA A 244 16.97 -10.21 -6.69
C ALA A 244 16.65 -9.46 -8.00
N SER A 245 17.08 -9.97 -9.14
CA SER A 245 16.81 -9.35 -10.45
C SER A 245 15.33 -9.44 -10.88
N GLU A 246 14.59 -10.44 -10.42
CA GLU A 246 13.15 -10.59 -10.69
C GLU A 246 12.28 -9.80 -9.73
N ASN A 247 12.87 -9.21 -8.68
CA ASN A 247 12.12 -8.46 -7.68
C ASN A 247 11.54 -7.16 -8.28
N PRO A 248 10.25 -6.84 -8.05
CA PRO A 248 9.61 -5.66 -8.60
C PRO A 248 10.28 -4.33 -8.25
N VAL A 249 10.93 -4.24 -7.07
CA VAL A 249 11.68 -3.03 -6.65
C VAL A 249 12.88 -2.81 -7.55
N VAL A 250 13.65 -3.87 -7.85
CA VAL A 250 14.82 -3.79 -8.73
C VAL A 250 14.39 -3.49 -10.16
N ALA A 251 13.39 -4.22 -10.66
CA ALA A 251 12.86 -4.01 -12.00
C ALA A 251 12.30 -2.59 -12.19
N SER A 252 11.61 -2.03 -11.17
CA SER A 252 11.14 -0.64 -11.18
C SER A 252 12.32 0.35 -11.24
N ALA A 253 13.37 0.15 -10.44
CA ALA A 253 14.54 1.00 -10.45
C ALA A 253 15.31 0.94 -11.78
N GLU A 254 15.41 -0.23 -12.41
CA GLU A 254 16.02 -0.41 -13.73
C GLU A 254 15.23 0.31 -14.83
N GLU A 255 13.89 0.18 -14.83
CA GLU A 255 13.05 0.90 -15.81
C GLU A 255 13.06 2.42 -15.57
N HIS A 256 13.13 2.88 -14.31
CA HIS A 256 13.34 4.29 -14.00
C HIS A 256 14.70 4.80 -14.53
N ALA A 257 15.77 4.05 -14.33
CA ALA A 257 17.09 4.38 -14.89
C ALA A 257 17.06 4.44 -16.42
N ARG A 258 16.33 3.53 -17.05
CA ARG A 258 16.09 3.54 -18.50
C ARG A 258 15.31 4.80 -18.95
N ALA A 259 14.30 5.21 -18.20
CA ALA A 259 13.55 6.42 -18.46
C ALA A 259 14.46 7.67 -18.42
N GLN A 260 15.32 7.79 -17.38
CA GLN A 260 16.26 8.89 -17.26
C GLN A 260 17.30 8.89 -18.40
N TYR A 261 17.81 7.73 -18.79
CA TYR A 261 18.69 7.62 -19.96
C TYR A 261 18.01 8.09 -21.26
N LEU A 262 16.74 7.75 -21.44
CA LEU A 262 15.98 8.19 -22.62
C LEU A 262 15.67 9.70 -22.57
N ARG A 263 15.47 10.29 -21.37
CA ARG A 263 15.37 11.75 -21.17
C ARG A 263 16.68 12.43 -21.55
N ALA A 264 17.82 11.96 -21.08
CA ALA A 264 19.12 12.49 -21.47
C ALA A 264 19.29 12.45 -22.99
N LYS A 265 18.88 11.36 -23.61
CA LYS A 265 18.91 11.22 -25.07
C LYS A 265 17.95 12.18 -25.78
N ALA A 266 16.82 12.53 -25.17
CA ALA A 266 15.90 13.55 -25.66
C ALA A 266 16.55 14.94 -25.63
N GLU A 267 17.22 15.29 -24.52
CA GLU A 267 17.93 16.58 -24.38
C GLU A 267 19.06 16.73 -25.39
N HIS A 268 19.85 15.69 -25.64
CA HIS A 268 20.84 15.70 -26.73
C HIS A 268 20.20 15.86 -28.11
N ARG A 269 19.06 15.21 -28.36
CA ARG A 269 18.36 15.32 -29.63
C ARG A 269 17.61 16.64 -29.84
N ALA A 270 17.38 17.41 -28.77
CA ALA A 270 16.86 18.76 -28.86
C ALA A 270 17.83 19.74 -29.53
N LEU A 271 19.11 19.35 -29.71
CA LEU A 271 20.12 20.06 -30.52
C LEU A 271 20.03 19.71 -32.01
N TRP A 272 19.19 18.77 -32.41
CA TRP A 272 18.99 18.37 -33.79
C TRP A 272 17.90 19.21 -34.47
N PRO A 273 17.91 19.29 -35.80
CA PRO A 273 16.86 19.98 -36.53
C PRO A 273 15.47 19.39 -36.24
N SER A 274 14.48 20.27 -36.14
CA SER A 274 13.06 19.89 -36.06
C SER A 274 12.26 20.51 -37.17
N VAL A 275 11.17 19.87 -37.57
CA VAL A 275 10.24 20.34 -38.60
C VAL A 275 8.85 20.34 -38.01
N ASP A 276 8.23 21.50 -38.00
CA ASP A 276 6.87 21.68 -37.54
C ASP A 276 5.97 22.15 -38.70
N PHE A 277 4.75 21.66 -38.73
CA PHE A 277 3.68 22.23 -39.51
C PHE A 277 3.09 23.42 -38.76
N ALA A 278 2.89 24.55 -39.45
CA ALA A 278 2.22 25.73 -38.89
C ALA A 278 1.16 26.22 -39.88
N GLY A 279 0.00 26.51 -39.32
CA GLY A 279 -1.10 27.11 -40.10
C GLY A 279 -1.74 28.24 -39.32
N GLN A 280 -2.01 29.34 -39.99
CA GLN A 280 -2.69 30.47 -39.37
C GLN A 280 -3.77 30.96 -40.33
N TYR A 281 -4.91 31.33 -39.77
CA TYR A 281 -5.95 32.05 -40.46
C TYR A 281 -6.47 33.17 -39.57
N SER A 282 -6.56 34.40 -40.10
CA SER A 282 -7.05 35.56 -39.36
C SER A 282 -8.08 36.33 -40.20
N ARG A 283 -9.18 36.67 -39.55
CA ARG A 283 -10.12 37.62 -40.09
C ARG A 283 -9.89 38.99 -39.42
N LEU A 284 -9.34 39.92 -40.16
CA LEU A 284 -8.97 41.24 -39.71
C LEU A 284 -10.19 42.19 -39.72
N SER A 285 -10.23 43.13 -38.77
CA SER A 285 -11.29 44.13 -38.72
C SER A 285 -10.86 45.40 -39.44
N LYS A 286 -11.83 46.14 -40.01
CA LYS A 286 -11.59 47.42 -40.70
C LYS A 286 -11.58 48.63 -39.76
N TYR A 287 -11.39 48.47 -38.48
CA TYR A 287 -11.57 49.53 -37.46
C TYR A 287 -10.57 50.69 -37.53
N ASN A 288 -9.39 50.53 -38.14
CA ASN A 288 -8.30 51.48 -37.98
C ASN A 288 -7.89 52.19 -39.29
N ASN A 289 -8.83 52.60 -40.13
CA ASN A 289 -8.56 53.36 -41.35
C ASN A 289 -7.56 52.70 -42.32
N TYR A 290 -7.49 51.36 -42.35
CA TYR A 290 -6.60 50.61 -43.25
C TYR A 290 -6.88 50.90 -44.72
N ASP A 291 -8.12 51.20 -45.05
CA ASP A 291 -8.51 51.58 -46.42
C ASP A 291 -7.80 52.86 -46.94
N GLN A 292 -7.23 53.69 -46.03
CA GLN A 292 -6.46 54.89 -46.38
C GLN A 292 -4.98 54.57 -46.64
N PHE A 293 -4.44 53.48 -46.16
CA PHE A 293 -3.03 53.13 -46.31
C PHE A 293 -2.80 51.99 -47.32
N PHE A 294 -3.79 51.19 -47.61
CA PHE A 294 -3.69 50.04 -48.51
C PHE A 294 -4.81 50.13 -49.55
N GLU A 295 -4.46 50.29 -50.81
CA GLU A 295 -5.41 50.34 -51.96
C GLU A 295 -6.22 49.04 -52.10
N THR A 296 -5.69 47.92 -51.59
CA THR A 296 -6.35 46.57 -51.54
C THR A 296 -6.22 45.92 -50.17
N PHE A 297 -7.09 46.32 -49.24
CA PHE A 297 -7.17 45.61 -47.95
C PHE A 297 -8.03 44.36 -48.09
N GLN A 298 -7.39 43.17 -47.83
CA GLN A 298 -8.11 41.91 -47.75
C GLN A 298 -8.33 41.55 -46.29
N PRO A 299 -9.59 41.42 -45.81
CA PRO A 299 -9.88 41.13 -44.43
C PRO A 299 -9.57 39.68 -44.01
N ASN A 300 -9.28 38.81 -44.94
CA ASN A 300 -8.93 37.42 -44.70
C ASN A 300 -7.45 37.22 -44.99
N ASP A 301 -6.72 36.78 -43.96
CA ASP A 301 -5.31 36.40 -44.06
C ASP A 301 -5.16 34.92 -43.69
N GLY A 302 -4.47 34.17 -44.52
CA GLY A 302 -4.24 32.74 -44.30
C GLY A 302 -2.87 32.32 -44.77
N SER A 303 -2.13 31.62 -43.89
CA SER A 303 -0.84 31.02 -44.19
C SER A 303 -0.76 29.57 -43.72
N LEU A 304 -0.15 28.73 -44.55
CA LEU A 304 0.14 27.34 -44.25
C LEU A 304 1.59 27.06 -44.67
N GLY A 305 2.35 26.41 -43.80
CA GLY A 305 3.75 26.13 -44.10
C GLY A 305 4.39 25.11 -43.16
N ALA A 306 5.62 24.77 -43.52
CA ALA A 306 6.49 23.98 -42.64
C ALA A 306 7.61 24.89 -42.14
N VAL A 307 7.84 24.86 -40.83
CA VAL A 307 8.89 25.61 -40.16
C VAL A 307 10.01 24.66 -39.78
N VAL A 308 11.20 24.89 -40.34
CA VAL A 308 12.39 24.12 -40.01
C VAL A 308 13.23 24.93 -39.02
N ARG A 309 13.54 24.34 -37.85
CA ARG A 309 14.37 24.98 -36.83
C ARG A 309 15.71 24.27 -36.70
N PHE A 310 16.80 25.04 -36.73
CA PHE A 310 18.17 24.57 -36.53
C PHE A 310 18.77 25.25 -35.30
N PRO A 311 18.87 24.59 -34.14
CA PRO A 311 19.48 25.19 -32.95
C PRO A 311 21.01 25.15 -33.00
N ILE A 312 21.65 26.08 -33.74
CA ILE A 312 23.09 26.05 -34.06
C ILE A 312 23.95 26.40 -32.83
N PHE A 313 23.57 27.44 -32.07
CA PHE A 313 24.31 27.92 -30.88
C PHE A 313 23.40 27.96 -29.62
N ASN A 314 23.05 26.80 -29.11
CA ASN A 314 22.25 26.72 -27.90
C ASN A 314 23.11 26.15 -26.75
N PHE A 315 23.87 27.03 -26.07
CA PHE A 315 24.72 26.65 -24.94
C PHE A 315 23.90 26.21 -23.73
N SER A 316 22.74 26.81 -23.49
CA SER A 316 21.83 26.40 -22.43
C SER A 316 21.36 24.97 -22.62
N GLN A 317 20.93 24.59 -23.83
CA GLN A 317 20.51 23.23 -24.14
C GLN A 317 21.63 22.21 -23.98
N ARG A 318 22.89 22.59 -24.28
CA ARG A 318 24.06 21.73 -24.04
C ARG A 318 24.28 21.48 -22.54
N ALA A 319 24.11 22.52 -21.71
CA ALA A 319 24.17 22.36 -20.25
C ALA A 319 23.03 21.50 -19.72
N HIS A 320 21.81 21.66 -20.24
CA HIS A 320 20.68 20.78 -19.90
C HIS A 320 20.96 19.31 -20.26
N ALA A 321 21.53 19.04 -21.43
CA ALA A 321 21.90 17.68 -21.83
C ALA A 321 22.96 17.08 -20.92
N GLN A 322 23.99 17.85 -20.49
CA GLN A 322 24.98 17.40 -19.52
C GLN A 322 24.37 17.12 -18.13
N GLY A 323 23.43 17.96 -17.68
CA GLY A 323 22.66 17.71 -16.45
C GLY A 323 21.86 16.43 -16.52
N ALA A 324 21.17 16.20 -17.65
CA ALA A 324 20.40 14.98 -17.87
C ALA A 324 21.28 13.71 -17.95
N ASP A 325 22.53 13.81 -18.48
CA ASP A 325 23.49 12.71 -18.44
C ASP A 325 23.89 12.35 -17.00
N ALA A 326 24.08 13.37 -16.16
CA ALA A 326 24.36 13.15 -14.73
C ALA A 326 23.16 12.50 -14.01
N ASP A 327 21.93 12.93 -14.30
CA ASP A 327 20.72 12.31 -13.77
C ASP A 327 20.56 10.85 -14.23
N ALA A 328 20.87 10.54 -15.48
CA ALA A 328 20.85 9.18 -16.00
C ALA A 328 21.91 8.29 -15.32
N LEU A 329 23.12 8.82 -15.09
CA LEU A 329 24.17 8.10 -14.35
C LEU A 329 23.75 7.86 -12.90
N LYS A 330 23.18 8.87 -12.23
CA LYS A 330 22.64 8.77 -10.87
C LYS A 330 21.58 7.66 -10.79
N ALA A 331 20.56 7.70 -11.63
CA ALA A 331 19.48 6.72 -11.63
C ALA A 331 19.99 5.29 -11.90
N ARG A 332 21.00 5.15 -12.77
CA ARG A 332 21.65 3.85 -12.98
C ARG A 332 22.34 3.33 -11.71
N LYS A 333 23.04 4.22 -10.98
CA LYS A 333 23.70 3.83 -9.72
C LYS A 333 22.69 3.53 -8.62
N GLU A 334 21.57 4.22 -8.60
CA GLU A 334 20.45 3.91 -7.69
C GLU A 334 19.85 2.53 -7.99
N ALA A 335 19.71 2.14 -9.27
CA ALA A 335 19.26 0.80 -9.63
C ALA A 335 20.27 -0.29 -9.25
N GLU A 336 21.58 -0.06 -9.42
CA GLU A 336 22.64 -0.96 -8.95
C GLU A 336 22.56 -1.11 -7.41
N ALA A 337 22.41 0.00 -6.66
CA ALA A 337 22.28 -0.03 -5.21
C ALA A 337 21.00 -0.73 -4.74
N ALA A 338 19.87 -0.53 -5.43
CA ALA A 338 18.63 -1.23 -5.13
C ALA A 338 18.78 -2.76 -5.28
N LYS A 339 19.49 -3.21 -6.32
CA LYS A 339 19.77 -4.63 -6.53
C LYS A 339 20.68 -5.22 -5.43
N ASP A 340 21.72 -4.48 -5.03
CA ASP A 340 22.59 -4.89 -3.94
C ASP A 340 21.83 -4.97 -2.61
N GLN A 341 20.97 -3.98 -2.33
CA GLN A 341 20.14 -3.95 -1.13
C GLN A 341 19.15 -5.14 -1.10
N VAL A 342 18.42 -5.41 -2.18
CA VAL A 342 17.49 -6.55 -2.24
C VAL A 342 18.23 -7.88 -2.10
N SER A 343 19.44 -7.99 -2.67
CA SER A 343 20.29 -9.19 -2.52
C SER A 343 20.71 -9.39 -1.06
N ALA A 344 21.09 -8.32 -0.36
CA ALA A 344 21.44 -8.35 1.06
C ALA A 344 20.23 -8.70 1.93
N ASP A 345 19.05 -8.09 1.66
CA ASP A 345 17.81 -8.34 2.38
C ASP A 345 17.35 -9.80 2.21
N LEU A 346 17.46 -10.36 1.01
CA LEU A 346 17.14 -11.77 0.75
C LEU A 346 18.03 -12.69 1.58
N LEU A 347 19.36 -12.45 1.57
CA LEU A 347 20.29 -13.24 2.37
C LEU A 347 19.99 -13.12 3.86
N GLN A 348 19.78 -11.90 4.34
CA GLN A 348 19.45 -11.63 5.75
C GLN A 348 18.16 -12.35 6.17
N LEU A 349 17.09 -12.25 5.36
CA LEU A 349 15.82 -12.92 5.67
C LEU A 349 15.93 -14.44 5.62
N GLN A 350 16.68 -15.01 4.68
CA GLN A 350 16.96 -16.47 4.67
C GLN A 350 17.64 -16.92 5.97
N ARG A 351 18.65 -16.15 6.44
CA ARG A 351 19.32 -16.45 7.71
C ARG A 351 18.41 -16.25 8.90
N THR A 352 17.57 -15.21 8.88
CA THR A 352 16.57 -14.96 9.92
C THR A 352 15.55 -16.10 9.99
N VAL A 353 15.06 -16.61 8.86
CA VAL A 353 14.15 -17.77 8.83
C VAL A 353 14.80 -18.99 9.48
N GLN A 354 16.06 -19.31 9.13
CA GLN A 354 16.80 -20.42 9.75
C GLN A 354 16.99 -20.23 11.27
N GLN A 355 17.32 -19.01 11.69
CA GLN A 355 17.49 -18.67 13.11
C GLN A 355 16.17 -18.77 13.88
N MET A 356 15.07 -18.24 13.33
CA MET A 356 13.76 -18.28 13.97
C MET A 356 13.17 -19.69 13.99
N SER A 357 13.46 -20.52 12.98
CA SER A 357 13.12 -21.94 13.01
C SER A 357 13.77 -22.64 14.21
N ALA A 358 15.09 -22.48 14.37
CA ALA A 358 15.81 -23.07 15.50
C ALA A 358 15.30 -22.53 16.86
N ALA A 359 15.01 -21.24 16.96
CA ALA A 359 14.46 -20.62 18.17
C ALA A 359 13.06 -21.19 18.51
N ARG A 360 12.20 -21.38 17.50
CA ARG A 360 10.89 -22.02 17.64
C ARG A 360 11.03 -23.45 18.16
N ASP A 361 11.94 -24.25 17.56
CA ASP A 361 12.17 -25.65 17.98
C ASP A 361 12.64 -25.73 19.44
N VAL A 362 13.52 -24.83 19.88
CA VAL A 362 13.93 -24.72 21.29
C VAL A 362 12.75 -24.39 22.20
N ALA A 363 11.95 -23.37 21.83
CA ALA A 363 10.80 -22.95 22.63
C ALA A 363 9.72 -24.05 22.71
N GLU A 364 9.53 -24.83 21.63
CA GLU A 364 8.62 -25.97 21.61
C GLU A 364 9.06 -27.07 22.58
N LEU A 365 10.36 -27.42 22.56
CA LEU A 365 10.92 -28.42 23.48
C LEU A 365 10.84 -27.95 24.93
N GLU A 366 11.12 -26.70 25.23
CA GLU A 366 10.97 -26.15 26.59
C GLU A 366 9.51 -26.16 27.05
N TYR A 367 8.56 -25.90 26.17
CA TYR A 367 7.14 -26.02 26.46
C TYR A 367 6.75 -27.48 26.76
N GLN A 368 7.20 -28.45 25.96
CA GLN A 368 6.98 -29.88 26.18
C GLN A 368 7.57 -30.35 27.52
N ILE A 369 8.79 -29.92 27.86
CA ILE A 369 9.42 -30.20 29.15
C ILE A 369 8.56 -29.65 30.32
N SER A 370 8.09 -28.42 30.20
CA SER A 370 7.25 -27.80 31.22
C SER A 370 5.90 -28.53 31.42
N GLN A 371 5.31 -29.05 30.35
CA GLN A 371 4.10 -29.89 30.44
C GLN A 371 4.36 -31.21 31.18
N SER A 372 5.45 -31.88 30.83
CA SER A 372 5.85 -33.13 31.55
C SER A 372 6.15 -32.90 33.03
N GLN A 373 6.78 -31.74 33.34
CA GLN A 373 7.03 -31.33 34.74
C GLN A 373 5.71 -31.08 35.50
N LEU A 374 4.74 -30.40 34.86
CA LEU A 374 3.41 -30.20 35.48
C LEU A 374 2.72 -31.52 35.77
N GLU A 375 2.74 -32.47 34.82
CA GLU A 375 2.16 -33.81 35.01
C GLU A 375 2.83 -34.55 36.17
N ALA A 376 4.16 -34.50 36.26
CA ALA A 376 4.90 -35.10 37.38
C ALA A 376 4.56 -34.44 38.74
N VAL A 377 4.39 -33.12 38.79
CA VAL A 377 3.98 -32.41 40.02
C VAL A 377 2.54 -32.75 40.38
N ASP A 378 1.63 -32.86 39.42
CA ASP A 378 0.22 -33.22 39.67
C ASP A 378 0.11 -34.61 40.32
N ILE A 379 0.85 -35.62 39.80
CA ILE A 379 0.94 -36.95 40.39
C ILE A 379 1.47 -36.87 41.83
N ARG A 380 2.49 -36.08 42.10
CA ARG A 380 3.07 -35.90 43.46
C ARG A 380 2.10 -35.21 44.41
N VAL A 381 1.29 -34.28 43.96
CA VAL A 381 0.23 -33.64 44.75
C VAL A 381 -0.86 -34.66 45.11
N GLN A 382 -1.28 -35.50 44.14
CA GLN A 382 -2.24 -36.58 44.38
C GLN A 382 -1.71 -37.61 45.37
N ALA A 383 -0.40 -37.88 45.35
CA ALA A 383 0.28 -38.74 46.33
C ALA A 383 0.58 -38.04 47.67
N ALA A 384 0.13 -36.78 47.88
CA ALA A 384 0.42 -35.96 49.07
C ALA A 384 1.93 -35.71 49.32
N THR A 385 2.78 -35.82 48.32
CA THR A 385 4.24 -35.60 48.38
C THR A 385 4.70 -34.26 47.80
N ALA A 386 3.79 -33.44 47.27
CA ALA A 386 4.01 -32.06 46.86
C ALA A 386 2.86 -31.16 47.31
N THR A 387 3.09 -29.87 47.34
CA THR A 387 2.12 -28.87 47.80
C THR A 387 1.27 -28.31 46.65
N PHE A 388 0.12 -27.73 46.99
CA PHE A 388 -0.68 -26.97 45.99
C PHE A 388 0.09 -25.77 45.45
N HIS A 389 1.05 -25.23 46.19
CA HIS A 389 1.92 -24.18 45.72
C HIS A 389 2.83 -24.65 44.59
N ASP A 390 3.45 -25.83 44.74
CA ASP A 390 4.27 -26.44 43.68
C ASP A 390 3.48 -26.63 42.38
N LEU A 391 2.20 -27.03 42.50
CA LEU A 391 1.30 -27.16 41.35
C LEU A 391 0.98 -25.83 40.71
N ALA A 392 0.73 -24.78 41.49
CA ALA A 392 0.46 -23.44 40.99
C ALA A 392 1.67 -22.86 40.27
N ASP A 393 2.88 -23.08 40.77
CA ASP A 393 4.13 -22.66 40.16
C ASP A 393 4.38 -23.43 38.85
N ALA A 394 4.19 -24.75 38.85
CA ALA A 394 4.31 -25.55 37.62
C ALA A 394 3.31 -25.09 36.51
N ARG A 395 2.06 -24.81 36.89
CA ARG A 395 1.06 -24.26 35.97
C ARG A 395 1.48 -22.88 35.43
N THR A 396 2.08 -22.04 36.25
CA THR A 396 2.58 -20.73 35.83
C THR A 396 3.73 -20.88 34.86
N GLN A 397 4.65 -21.81 35.11
CA GLN A 397 5.77 -22.12 34.23
C GLN A 397 5.30 -22.63 32.84
N VAL A 398 4.32 -23.55 32.82
CA VAL A 398 3.74 -24.03 31.55
C VAL A 398 3.15 -22.88 30.74
N ARG A 399 2.43 -21.96 31.40
CA ARG A 399 1.88 -20.78 30.71
C ARG A 399 2.96 -19.88 30.12
N GLU A 400 4.02 -19.61 30.89
CA GLU A 400 5.14 -18.79 30.44
C GLU A 400 5.88 -19.41 29.23
N ARG A 401 6.13 -20.75 29.28
CA ARG A 401 6.77 -21.46 28.17
C ARG A 401 5.88 -21.55 26.94
N ARG A 402 4.56 -21.71 27.11
CA ARG A 402 3.60 -21.65 26.01
C ARG A 402 3.60 -20.29 25.35
N ASP A 403 3.57 -19.20 26.12
CA ASP A 403 3.59 -17.85 25.58
C ASP A 403 4.90 -17.60 24.79
N GLN A 404 6.05 -18.05 25.31
CA GLN A 404 7.34 -18.00 24.61
C GLN A 404 7.34 -18.80 23.29
N PHE A 405 6.72 -19.98 23.28
CA PHE A 405 6.57 -20.77 22.05
C PHE A 405 5.70 -20.06 21.02
N LEU A 406 4.55 -19.50 21.43
CA LEU A 406 3.66 -18.77 20.55
C LEU A 406 4.33 -17.52 19.96
N ASP A 407 5.13 -16.80 20.73
CA ASP A 407 5.90 -15.66 20.27
C ASP A 407 6.98 -16.09 19.26
N ALA A 408 7.71 -17.18 19.54
CA ALA A 408 8.72 -17.73 18.63
C ALA A 408 8.10 -18.20 17.31
N ASP A 409 6.95 -18.87 17.35
CA ASP A 409 6.20 -19.30 16.17
C ASP A 409 5.72 -18.10 15.34
N LEU A 410 5.21 -17.04 15.98
CA LEU A 410 4.84 -15.80 15.30
C LEU A 410 6.02 -15.14 14.61
N GLN A 411 7.19 -15.04 15.26
CA GLN A 411 8.40 -14.47 14.68
C GLN A 411 8.90 -15.30 13.51
N PHE A 412 8.86 -16.62 13.61
CA PHE A 412 9.19 -17.52 12.51
C PHE A 412 8.25 -17.31 11.30
N ASN A 413 6.93 -17.26 11.52
CA ASN A 413 5.96 -17.01 10.47
C ASN A 413 6.13 -15.62 9.84
N ARG A 414 6.43 -14.58 10.64
CA ARG A 414 6.76 -13.23 10.13
C ARG A 414 7.97 -13.24 9.20
N ALA A 415 9.03 -13.92 9.59
CA ALA A 415 10.24 -14.03 8.77
C ALA A 415 9.96 -14.75 7.44
N ARG A 416 9.18 -15.84 7.47
CA ARG A 416 8.76 -16.60 6.26
C ARG A 416 7.91 -15.76 5.32
N ILE A 417 6.93 -15.03 5.84
CA ILE A 417 6.07 -14.15 5.06
C ILE A 417 6.90 -13.03 4.43
N GLY A 418 7.85 -12.45 5.18
CA GLY A 418 8.79 -11.46 4.64
C GLY A 418 9.63 -12.00 3.48
N LEU A 419 10.17 -13.22 3.63
CA LEU A 419 10.94 -13.89 2.59
C LEU A 419 10.06 -14.18 1.36
N LEU A 420 8.84 -14.70 1.57
CA LEU A 420 7.89 -15.00 0.51
C LEU A 420 7.48 -13.75 -0.29
N ARG A 421 7.38 -12.58 0.39
CA ARG A 421 7.16 -11.29 -0.29
C ARG A 421 8.33 -10.93 -1.21
N LEU A 422 9.57 -10.98 -0.70
CA LEU A 422 10.74 -10.62 -1.52
C LEU A 422 10.95 -11.59 -2.68
N MET A 423 10.53 -12.84 -2.54
CA MET A 423 10.54 -13.84 -3.61
C MET A 423 9.36 -13.71 -4.60
N GLY A 424 8.42 -12.77 -4.37
CA GLY A 424 7.26 -12.55 -5.24
C GLY A 424 6.13 -13.57 -5.11
N GLY A 425 6.23 -14.53 -4.19
CA GLY A 425 5.26 -15.62 -4.02
C GLY A 425 4.09 -15.29 -3.08
N LEU A 426 4.12 -14.15 -2.40
CA LEU A 426 3.17 -13.85 -1.32
C LEU A 426 1.72 -13.69 -1.82
N GLU A 427 1.52 -13.01 -2.96
CA GLU A 427 0.18 -12.80 -3.53
C GLU A 427 -0.46 -14.12 -3.95
N ALA A 428 0.29 -14.99 -4.61
CA ALA A 428 -0.19 -16.32 -5.03
C ALA A 428 -0.58 -17.17 -3.83
N TRP A 429 0.21 -17.16 -2.76
CA TRP A 429 -0.08 -17.89 -1.54
C TRP A 429 -1.32 -17.34 -0.80
N ALA A 430 -1.43 -16.01 -0.63
CA ALA A 430 -2.51 -15.39 0.12
C ALA A 430 -3.87 -15.47 -0.58
N LEU A 431 -3.89 -15.41 -1.92
CA LEU A 431 -5.11 -15.47 -2.72
C LEU A 431 -5.43 -16.88 -3.24
N GLY A 432 -4.53 -17.85 -3.05
CA GLY A 432 -4.70 -19.22 -3.54
C GLY A 432 -4.73 -19.33 -5.07
N THR A 433 -4.10 -18.37 -5.77
CA THR A 433 -3.93 -18.42 -7.22
C THR A 433 -2.68 -19.24 -7.55
N LYS A 434 -2.85 -20.27 -8.41
CA LYS A 434 -1.72 -21.10 -8.89
C LYS A 434 -0.92 -20.36 -9.94
#